data_94100aa12ea2004c083f0b6f229517f7
#
_entry.id   94100aa12ea2004c083f0b6f229517f7
#
_cell.length_a   1.000
_cell.length_b   1.000
_cell.length_c   1.000
_cell.angle_alpha   90.00
_cell.angle_beta   90.00
_cell.angle_gamma   90.00
#
_symmetry.space_group_name_H-M   'P 1'
#
loop_
_entity.id
_entity.type
_entity.pdbx_description
1 polymer ?
#
loop_
_entity_poly.entity_id
_entity_poly.type
_entity_poly.pdbx_seq_one_letter_code
_entity_poly.pdbx_strand_id
1 'polypeptide(L)'
;MKTLNDYLAMSYRLEIVRDDAEGGFVASYPDLPGCITCGETEEEAVKMLNVYAEFAEKYMAVPVVKGVKSANERFAGALNTYTIEAMMQDGKALQSGTSHFLGQNFAKAFDVQFVNKENKLEYVWATSWGVSTRLMGALIMTHSDDNGLVLPPHLAPIQVVIVPIYKNAEMLAKIDEKVAGIVAKLKSMGISVKYDNADNKRPGFKFADYEVKGVPVRLVMGGRDLENNTMEIMRRDTLEKETRSCEGIEEYVKDLLEDIQANVYKKALDYRNSRITSVDSYEEFKEKIEEGGFILAHWDGTTETEEKIKEETKATIRCIPFDSFVPGDKEPGKCMVTGKPSACRVIFARSY
;
A
#
# COMPACT_ATOMS: atom_id res chain seq x y z
N MET A 1 -19.83 -6.67 -20.37
CA MET A 1 -18.62 -7.14 -19.72
C MET A 1 -18.69 -6.60 -18.31
N LYS A 2 -18.52 -7.43 -17.25
CA LYS A 2 -18.57 -6.94 -15.87
C LYS A 2 -17.37 -6.02 -15.60
N THR A 3 -17.59 -4.96 -14.86
CA THR A 3 -16.52 -4.04 -14.44
C THR A 3 -15.80 -4.59 -13.22
N LEU A 4 -14.65 -4.01 -12.86
CA LEU A 4 -13.92 -4.36 -11.63
C LEU A 4 -14.80 -4.22 -10.38
N ASN A 5 -15.65 -3.20 -10.34
CA ASN A 5 -16.59 -2.97 -9.23
C ASN A 5 -17.67 -4.05 -9.14
N ASP A 6 -18.10 -4.61 -10.29
CA ASP A 6 -19.03 -5.73 -10.30
C ASP A 6 -18.40 -6.99 -9.70
N TYR A 7 -17.10 -7.21 -9.94
CA TYR A 7 -16.36 -8.32 -9.33
C TYR A 7 -16.07 -8.12 -7.85
N LEU A 8 -15.74 -6.90 -7.43
CA LEU A 8 -15.50 -6.58 -6.02
C LEU A 8 -16.77 -6.65 -5.14
N ALA A 9 -17.95 -6.49 -5.74
CA ALA A 9 -19.23 -6.60 -5.07
C ALA A 9 -19.76 -8.05 -4.96
N MET A 10 -19.08 -9.02 -5.57
CA MET A 10 -19.49 -10.43 -5.54
C MET A 10 -18.93 -11.14 -4.31
N SER A 11 -19.76 -11.95 -3.66
CA SER A 11 -19.30 -12.90 -2.64
C SER A 11 -18.68 -14.10 -3.35
N TYR A 12 -17.38 -14.30 -3.18
CA TYR A 12 -16.67 -15.45 -3.73
C TYR A 12 -16.70 -16.62 -2.73
N ARG A 13 -17.04 -17.80 -3.21
CA ARG A 13 -17.05 -19.00 -2.40
C ARG A 13 -15.62 -19.55 -2.29
N LEU A 14 -15.10 -19.62 -1.07
CA LEU A 14 -13.88 -20.36 -0.76
C LEU A 14 -14.23 -21.83 -0.53
N GLU A 15 -13.68 -22.72 -1.34
CA GLU A 15 -13.75 -24.17 -1.11
C GLU A 15 -12.42 -24.63 -0.52
N ILE A 16 -12.51 -25.32 0.63
CA ILE A 16 -11.38 -25.99 1.24
C ILE A 16 -11.65 -27.47 1.16
N VAL A 17 -10.87 -28.17 0.37
CA VAL A 17 -10.96 -29.61 0.18
C VAL A 17 -9.75 -30.26 0.84
N ARG A 18 -9.99 -31.30 1.62
CA ARG A 18 -8.91 -32.11 2.16
C ARG A 18 -8.24 -32.89 1.03
N ASP A 19 -6.93 -32.81 0.94
CA ASP A 19 -6.15 -33.67 0.06
C ASP A 19 -5.86 -34.99 0.78
N ASP A 20 -6.60 -36.01 0.41
CA ASP A 20 -6.45 -37.34 1.00
C ASP A 20 -5.24 -38.11 0.45
N ALA A 21 -4.58 -37.63 -0.62
CA ALA A 21 -3.41 -38.24 -1.23
C ALA A 21 -2.11 -37.76 -0.61
N GLU A 22 -1.99 -36.47 -0.28
CA GLU A 22 -0.76 -35.87 0.22
C GLU A 22 -0.86 -35.35 1.67
N GLY A 23 -2.04 -35.37 2.24
CA GLY A 23 -2.31 -34.90 3.61
C GLY A 23 -2.23 -33.39 3.72
N GLY A 24 -3.36 -32.70 3.77
CA GLY A 24 -3.46 -31.26 3.86
C GLY A 24 -4.80 -30.77 3.35
N PHE A 25 -4.88 -29.50 3.04
CA PHE A 25 -6.07 -28.88 2.48
C PHE A 25 -5.72 -28.03 1.26
N VAL A 26 -6.46 -28.18 0.18
CA VAL A 26 -6.40 -27.32 -1.00
C VAL A 26 -7.48 -26.25 -0.87
N ALA A 27 -7.11 -25.01 -0.90
CA ALA A 27 -8.03 -23.89 -0.94
C ALA A 27 -8.16 -23.38 -2.38
N SER A 28 -9.37 -23.31 -2.87
CA SER A 28 -9.67 -22.79 -4.22
C SER A 28 -10.87 -21.83 -4.19
N TYR A 29 -10.91 -20.94 -5.16
CA TYR A 29 -12.07 -20.08 -5.43
C TYR A 29 -12.69 -20.53 -6.75
N PRO A 30 -13.68 -21.45 -6.76
CA PRO A 30 -14.28 -21.99 -7.98
C PRO A 30 -14.89 -20.91 -8.89
N ASP A 31 -15.32 -19.78 -8.28
CA ASP A 31 -15.94 -18.68 -9.00
C ASP A 31 -14.91 -17.75 -9.69
N LEU A 32 -13.61 -17.97 -9.49
CA LEU A 32 -12.51 -17.26 -10.11
C LEU A 32 -11.64 -18.22 -10.93
N PRO A 33 -12.09 -18.62 -12.14
CA PRO A 33 -11.31 -19.50 -13.01
C PRO A 33 -9.97 -18.82 -13.33
N GLY A 34 -8.86 -19.43 -12.95
CA GLY A 34 -7.52 -18.91 -13.16
C GLY A 34 -6.86 -18.33 -11.91
N CYS A 35 -7.47 -18.43 -10.74
CA CYS A 35 -6.79 -18.15 -9.47
C CYS A 35 -5.79 -19.25 -9.03
N ILE A 36 -5.43 -20.12 -9.96
CA ILE A 36 -4.28 -21.04 -9.85
C ILE A 36 -3.18 -20.40 -10.68
N THR A 37 -2.15 -19.94 -10.01
CA THR A 37 -1.14 -19.10 -10.64
C THR A 37 0.13 -19.90 -10.88
N CYS A 38 0.28 -20.31 -12.12
CA CYS A 38 1.57 -20.68 -12.68
C CYS A 38 1.86 -19.71 -13.80
N GLY A 39 2.79 -18.80 -13.58
CA GLY A 39 3.36 -17.98 -14.62
C GLY A 39 4.57 -18.71 -15.22
N GLU A 40 4.60 -18.86 -16.54
CA GLU A 40 5.68 -19.54 -17.24
C GLU A 40 6.85 -18.60 -17.58
N THR A 41 6.66 -17.28 -17.42
CA THR A 41 7.62 -16.27 -17.87
C THR A 41 7.97 -15.24 -16.78
N GLU A 42 9.13 -14.63 -16.97
CA GLU A 42 9.60 -13.52 -16.14
C GLU A 42 8.68 -12.29 -16.23
N GLU A 43 8.06 -12.05 -17.41
CA GLU A 43 7.11 -10.97 -17.63
C GLU A 43 5.87 -11.10 -16.73
N GLU A 44 5.41 -12.31 -16.43
CA GLU A 44 4.28 -12.53 -15.53
C GLU A 44 4.61 -12.17 -14.08
N ALA A 45 5.83 -12.46 -13.63
CA ALA A 45 6.30 -12.03 -12.32
C ALA A 45 6.34 -10.49 -12.23
N VAL A 46 6.81 -9.80 -13.28
CA VAL A 46 6.82 -8.33 -13.36
C VAL A 46 5.41 -7.77 -13.46
N LYS A 47 4.50 -8.44 -14.16
CA LYS A 47 3.08 -8.04 -14.24
C LYS A 47 2.44 -8.03 -12.86
N MET A 48 2.67 -9.05 -12.04
CA MET A 48 2.15 -9.10 -10.67
C MET A 48 2.78 -8.06 -9.75
N LEU A 49 4.06 -7.75 -9.93
CA LEU A 49 4.70 -6.63 -9.23
C LEU A 49 3.98 -5.29 -9.51
N ASN A 50 3.60 -5.06 -10.78
CA ASN A 50 2.87 -3.85 -11.16
C ASN A 50 1.46 -3.79 -10.54
N VAL A 51 0.77 -4.93 -10.38
CA VAL A 51 -0.51 -5.00 -9.64
C VAL A 51 -0.31 -4.57 -8.19
N TYR A 52 0.76 -5.04 -7.54
CA TYR A 52 1.06 -4.63 -6.16
C TYR A 52 1.43 -3.15 -6.04
N ALA A 53 2.22 -2.64 -6.98
CA ALA A 53 2.57 -1.22 -7.01
C ALA A 53 1.32 -0.35 -7.21
N GLU A 54 0.45 -0.73 -8.14
CA GLU A 54 -0.82 -0.03 -8.38
C GLU A 54 -1.71 -0.03 -7.13
N PHE A 55 -1.83 -1.16 -6.44
CA PHE A 55 -2.58 -1.24 -5.18
C PHE A 55 -1.98 -0.34 -4.11
N ALA A 56 -0.66 -0.39 -3.92
CA ALA A 56 0.02 0.46 -2.94
C ALA A 56 -0.18 1.95 -3.24
N GLU A 57 -0.02 2.38 -4.49
CA GLU A 57 -0.08 3.79 -4.85
C GLU A 57 -1.51 4.33 -4.95
N LYS A 58 -2.43 3.61 -5.62
CA LYS A 58 -3.79 4.10 -5.85
C LYS A 58 -4.73 3.94 -4.64
N TYR A 59 -4.60 2.82 -3.93
CA TYR A 59 -5.51 2.52 -2.82
C TYR A 59 -4.90 2.85 -1.47
N MET A 60 -3.67 2.41 -1.23
CA MET A 60 -3.00 2.68 0.04
C MET A 60 -2.37 4.08 0.10
N ALA A 61 -2.29 4.79 -1.02
CA ALA A 61 -1.58 6.08 -1.15
C ALA A 61 -0.11 6.01 -0.69
N VAL A 62 0.53 4.83 -0.82
CA VAL A 62 1.92 4.59 -0.44
C VAL A 62 2.79 4.56 -1.71
N PRO A 63 3.64 5.56 -1.93
CA PRO A 63 4.55 5.58 -3.07
C PRO A 63 5.63 4.51 -2.91
N VAL A 64 5.83 3.69 -3.92
CA VAL A 64 6.79 2.59 -3.90
C VAL A 64 7.87 2.75 -4.96
N VAL A 65 9.00 2.10 -4.73
CA VAL A 65 10.07 1.89 -5.70
C VAL A 65 10.00 0.45 -6.17
N LYS A 66 9.97 0.26 -7.50
CA LYS A 66 10.02 -1.07 -8.13
C LYS A 66 11.44 -1.41 -8.55
N GLY A 67 11.83 -2.66 -8.35
CA GLY A 67 13.15 -3.11 -8.78
C GLY A 67 13.36 -4.61 -8.63
N VAL A 68 14.54 -5.07 -9.00
CA VAL A 68 14.98 -6.45 -8.82
C VAL A 68 15.93 -6.55 -7.63
N LYS A 69 15.84 -7.64 -6.87
CA LYS A 69 16.73 -7.91 -5.74
C LYS A 69 18.13 -8.31 -6.23
N SER A 70 19.16 -7.97 -5.46
CA SER A 70 20.50 -8.55 -5.64
C SER A 70 20.46 -10.07 -5.49
N ALA A 71 21.50 -10.76 -5.93
CA ALA A 71 21.57 -12.21 -5.78
C ALA A 71 21.53 -12.65 -4.32
N ASN A 72 22.09 -11.85 -3.42
CA ASN A 72 22.15 -12.12 -1.99
C ASN A 72 20.82 -11.88 -1.25
N GLU A 73 20.05 -10.88 -1.68
CA GLU A 73 18.74 -10.52 -1.11
C GLU A 73 17.56 -11.21 -1.85
N ARG A 74 17.86 -12.07 -2.82
CA ARG A 74 16.87 -12.82 -3.59
C ARG A 74 16.24 -13.91 -2.73
N PHE A 75 14.98 -14.23 -3.01
CA PHE A 75 14.33 -15.40 -2.41
C PHE A 75 15.08 -16.68 -2.77
N ALA A 76 15.40 -17.48 -1.77
CA ALA A 76 16.17 -18.72 -1.96
C ALA A 76 15.45 -19.66 -2.92
N GLY A 77 16.15 -20.07 -3.98
CA GLY A 77 15.60 -20.93 -5.05
C GLY A 77 14.94 -20.19 -6.21
N ALA A 78 14.71 -18.88 -6.13
CA ALA A 78 14.23 -18.11 -7.27
C ALA A 78 15.35 -17.76 -8.25
N LEU A 79 15.04 -17.72 -9.54
CA LEU A 79 15.92 -17.18 -10.58
C LEU A 79 15.99 -15.65 -10.48
N ASN A 80 14.84 -15.00 -10.29
CA ASN A 80 14.74 -13.57 -10.03
C ASN A 80 13.69 -13.26 -8.97
N THR A 81 13.92 -12.21 -8.20
CA THR A 81 12.95 -11.67 -7.22
C THR A 81 12.76 -10.19 -7.49
N TYR A 82 11.54 -9.82 -7.78
CA TYR A 82 11.08 -8.44 -7.96
C TYR A 82 10.45 -7.94 -6.68
N THR A 83 10.60 -6.66 -6.39
CA THR A 83 10.14 -6.06 -5.13
C THR A 83 9.51 -4.70 -5.34
N ILE A 84 8.57 -4.35 -4.47
CA ILE A 84 8.16 -2.98 -4.20
C ILE A 84 8.66 -2.57 -2.83
N GLU A 85 9.37 -1.46 -2.76
CA GLU A 85 9.97 -0.91 -1.54
C GLU A 85 9.32 0.42 -1.19
N ALA A 86 8.84 0.56 0.03
CA ALA A 86 8.27 1.80 0.55
C ALA A 86 9.19 2.43 1.60
N MET A 87 9.05 3.73 1.82
CA MET A 87 9.76 4.45 2.88
C MET A 87 8.79 4.82 3.99
N MET A 88 9.15 4.48 5.23
CA MET A 88 8.37 4.80 6.43
C MET A 88 8.78 6.16 6.99
N GLN A 89 7.95 6.74 7.85
CA GLN A 89 8.18 8.08 8.41
C GLN A 89 9.48 8.22 9.22
N ASP A 90 10.03 7.12 9.71
CA ASP A 90 11.33 7.10 10.40
C ASP A 90 12.54 7.00 9.43
N GLY A 91 12.30 7.04 8.12
CA GLY A 91 13.33 6.95 7.09
C GLY A 91 13.84 5.54 6.82
N LYS A 92 13.23 4.50 7.40
CA LYS A 92 13.58 3.11 7.06
C LYS A 92 12.78 2.59 5.89
N ALA A 93 13.38 1.65 5.18
CA ALA A 93 12.72 0.93 4.10
C ALA A 93 11.82 -0.19 4.62
N LEU A 94 10.71 -0.41 3.92
CA LEU A 94 9.85 -1.57 4.12
C LEU A 94 9.60 -2.27 2.79
N GLN A 95 10.00 -3.55 2.70
CA GLN A 95 9.61 -4.40 1.59
C GLN A 95 8.11 -4.65 1.65
N SER A 96 7.37 -4.06 0.72
CA SER A 96 5.91 -4.04 0.74
C SER A 96 5.27 -5.16 -0.08
N GLY A 97 6.03 -5.79 -0.97
CA GLY A 97 5.57 -6.95 -1.74
C GLY A 97 6.69 -7.50 -2.61
N THR A 98 6.61 -8.78 -2.93
CA THR A 98 7.55 -9.46 -3.81
C THR A 98 6.84 -10.34 -4.82
N SER A 99 7.46 -10.48 -5.97
CA SER A 99 7.09 -11.43 -7.01
C SER A 99 8.34 -12.15 -7.47
N HIS A 100 8.28 -13.48 -7.49
CA HIS A 100 9.43 -14.34 -7.74
C HIS A 100 9.23 -15.10 -9.04
N PHE A 101 10.25 -15.08 -9.90
CA PHE A 101 10.39 -16.02 -10.99
C PHE A 101 11.20 -17.22 -10.48
N LEU A 102 10.54 -18.33 -10.20
CA LEU A 102 11.15 -19.52 -9.64
C LEU A 102 11.84 -20.38 -10.72
N GLY A 103 11.47 -20.20 -11.99
CA GLY A 103 11.88 -21.07 -13.06
C GLY A 103 11.41 -22.51 -12.82
N GLN A 104 12.30 -23.48 -12.97
CA GLN A 104 12.03 -24.89 -12.71
C GLN A 104 12.71 -25.42 -11.42
N ASN A 105 13.32 -24.56 -10.60
CA ASN A 105 14.14 -25.00 -9.48
C ASN A 105 13.32 -25.81 -8.46
N PHE A 106 12.15 -25.30 -8.06
CA PHE A 106 11.28 -26.03 -7.14
C PHE A 106 10.61 -27.23 -7.80
N ALA A 107 10.23 -27.11 -9.07
CA ALA A 107 9.65 -28.22 -9.82
C ALA A 107 10.61 -29.43 -9.89
N LYS A 108 11.89 -29.17 -10.10
CA LYS A 108 12.92 -30.23 -10.09
C LYS A 108 13.18 -30.78 -8.70
N ALA A 109 13.15 -29.93 -7.67
CA ALA A 109 13.37 -30.36 -6.28
C ALA A 109 12.22 -31.24 -5.76
N PHE A 110 10.98 -30.98 -6.19
CA PHE A 110 9.76 -31.69 -5.77
C PHE A 110 9.21 -32.64 -6.82
N ASP A 111 9.95 -32.85 -7.94
CA ASP A 111 9.55 -33.71 -9.08
C ASP A 111 8.16 -33.37 -9.67
N VAL A 112 7.84 -32.10 -9.80
CA VAL A 112 6.57 -31.63 -10.35
C VAL A 112 6.66 -31.51 -11.86
N GLN A 113 6.02 -32.44 -12.57
CA GLN A 113 6.09 -32.56 -14.02
C GLN A 113 4.69 -32.55 -14.64
N PHE A 114 4.61 -32.21 -15.91
CA PHE A 114 3.40 -32.29 -16.73
C PHE A 114 3.72 -32.95 -18.07
N VAL A 115 2.69 -33.48 -18.73
CA VAL A 115 2.83 -33.99 -20.09
C VAL A 115 2.57 -32.86 -21.07
N ASN A 116 3.61 -32.53 -21.87
CA ASN A 116 3.51 -31.47 -22.86
C ASN A 116 2.70 -31.89 -24.12
N LYS A 117 2.56 -30.99 -25.09
CA LYS A 117 1.80 -31.23 -26.33
C LYS A 117 2.40 -32.33 -27.20
N GLU A 118 3.70 -32.61 -27.06
CA GLU A 118 4.42 -33.69 -27.71
C GLU A 118 4.37 -35.00 -26.95
N ASN A 119 3.53 -35.10 -25.92
CA ASN A 119 3.37 -36.28 -25.05
C ASN A 119 4.66 -36.68 -24.32
N LYS A 120 5.48 -35.66 -23.91
CA LYS A 120 6.70 -35.83 -23.12
C LYS A 120 6.51 -35.19 -21.73
N LEU A 121 7.16 -35.79 -20.72
CA LEU A 121 7.22 -35.21 -19.39
C LEU A 121 8.20 -34.03 -19.37
N GLU A 122 7.75 -32.92 -18.84
CA GLU A 122 8.54 -31.69 -18.62
C GLU A 122 8.28 -31.14 -17.24
N TYR A 123 9.33 -30.56 -16.60
CA TYR A 123 9.16 -29.83 -15.34
C TYR A 123 8.41 -28.54 -15.57
N VAL A 124 7.48 -28.25 -14.65
CA VAL A 124 6.73 -26.98 -14.71
C VAL A 124 7.61 -25.77 -14.47
N TRP A 125 7.32 -24.68 -15.14
CA TRP A 125 7.82 -23.36 -14.80
C TRP A 125 6.90 -22.75 -13.79
N ALA A 126 7.44 -21.98 -12.84
CA ALA A 126 6.66 -21.42 -11.77
C ALA A 126 7.05 -19.98 -11.45
N THR A 127 6.05 -19.20 -11.08
CA THR A 127 6.18 -17.91 -10.39
C THR A 127 5.54 -18.03 -9.01
N SER A 128 6.00 -17.22 -8.07
CA SER A 128 5.38 -17.10 -6.75
C SER A 128 5.31 -15.64 -6.36
N TRP A 129 4.17 -15.19 -5.93
CA TRP A 129 3.98 -13.81 -5.54
C TRP A 129 3.00 -13.71 -4.38
N GLY A 130 3.22 -12.72 -3.54
CA GLY A 130 2.45 -12.56 -2.32
C GLY A 130 2.64 -11.19 -1.69
N VAL A 131 1.59 -10.76 -1.03
CA VAL A 131 1.58 -9.67 -0.06
C VAL A 131 1.04 -10.21 1.26
N SER A 132 1.37 -9.55 2.35
CA SER A 132 0.96 -10.00 3.67
C SER A 132 0.35 -8.85 4.47
N THR A 133 -0.08 -9.13 5.70
CA THR A 133 -0.54 -8.13 6.67
C THR A 133 0.51 -7.06 6.99
N ARG A 134 1.77 -7.22 6.55
CA ARG A 134 2.80 -6.17 6.58
C ARG A 134 2.30 -4.88 5.90
N LEU A 135 1.44 -4.98 4.87
CA LEU A 135 0.86 -3.80 4.22
C LEU A 135 0.00 -2.96 5.17
N MET A 136 -0.63 -3.55 6.18
CA MET A 136 -1.34 -2.78 7.22
C MET A 136 -0.35 -1.95 8.04
N GLY A 137 0.79 -2.54 8.42
CA GLY A 137 1.88 -1.81 9.07
C GLY A 137 2.43 -0.69 8.18
N ALA A 138 2.63 -0.96 6.89
CA ALA A 138 3.06 0.04 5.91
C ALA A 138 2.11 1.24 5.88
N LEU A 139 0.80 0.99 5.78
CA LEU A 139 -0.24 2.02 5.78
C LEU A 139 -0.16 2.92 7.02
N ILE A 140 -0.09 2.30 8.20
CA ILE A 140 -0.01 3.00 9.49
C ILE A 140 1.28 3.82 9.58
N MET A 141 2.42 3.21 9.30
CA MET A 141 3.74 3.83 9.42
C MET A 141 4.00 4.92 8.37
N THR A 142 3.24 4.94 7.26
CA THR A 142 3.38 5.97 6.23
C THR A 142 2.50 7.18 6.52
N HIS A 143 1.28 7.00 7.05
CA HIS A 143 0.28 8.07 7.06
C HIS A 143 -0.16 8.52 8.45
N SER A 144 -0.13 7.65 9.46
CA SER A 144 -0.69 7.94 10.78
C SER A 144 0.12 8.98 11.53
N ASP A 145 -0.54 9.65 12.46
CA ASP A 145 0.01 10.69 13.32
C ASP A 145 -0.27 10.41 14.80
N ASP A 146 0.09 11.32 15.69
CA ASP A 146 -0.11 11.18 17.14
C ASP A 146 -1.58 11.17 17.57
N ASN A 147 -2.51 11.58 16.69
CA ASN A 147 -3.96 11.55 16.94
C ASN A 147 -4.60 10.22 16.51
N GLY A 148 -3.88 9.36 15.81
CA GLY A 148 -4.35 8.05 15.39
C GLY A 148 -4.12 7.76 13.91
N LEU A 149 -4.97 6.90 13.34
CA LEU A 149 -4.87 6.52 11.93
C LEU A 149 -5.22 7.70 11.01
N VAL A 150 -4.55 7.76 9.87
CA VAL A 150 -4.94 8.58 8.71
C VAL A 150 -5.17 7.62 7.55
N LEU A 151 -6.43 7.29 7.28
CA LEU A 151 -6.74 6.32 6.25
C LEU A 151 -6.99 7.01 4.91
N PRO A 152 -6.33 6.55 3.84
CA PRO A 152 -6.70 6.94 2.48
C PRO A 152 -8.18 6.59 2.22
N PRO A 153 -8.98 7.51 1.67
CA PRO A 153 -10.40 7.27 1.41
C PRO A 153 -10.70 5.99 0.63
N HIS A 154 -9.86 5.59 -0.32
CA HIS A 154 -10.07 4.38 -1.12
C HIS A 154 -9.96 3.06 -0.32
N LEU A 155 -9.38 3.10 0.89
CA LEU A 155 -9.29 1.95 1.80
C LEU A 155 -10.11 2.10 3.07
N ALA A 156 -10.61 3.29 3.37
CA ALA A 156 -11.31 3.55 4.61
C ALA A 156 -12.64 2.76 4.69
N PRO A 157 -12.83 1.88 5.70
CA PRO A 157 -14.10 1.15 5.86
C PRO A 157 -15.29 2.08 6.12
N ILE A 158 -15.03 3.23 6.75
CA ILE A 158 -15.96 4.34 6.91
C ILE A 158 -15.28 5.57 6.32
N GLN A 159 -15.79 6.04 5.19
CA GLN A 159 -15.25 7.23 4.52
C GLN A 159 -15.78 8.53 5.13
N VAL A 160 -17.03 8.49 5.56
CA VAL A 160 -17.72 9.65 6.16
C VAL A 160 -18.41 9.22 7.44
N VAL A 161 -18.17 9.95 8.52
CA VAL A 161 -19.00 9.83 9.73
C VAL A 161 -19.80 11.11 9.91
N ILE A 162 -21.08 10.97 10.25
CA ILE A 162 -21.96 12.09 10.60
C ILE A 162 -22.33 11.98 12.07
N VAL A 163 -22.11 13.07 12.83
CA VAL A 163 -22.39 13.11 14.27
C VAL A 163 -23.33 14.29 14.57
N PRO A 164 -24.52 14.03 15.12
CA PRO A 164 -25.43 15.10 15.54
C PRO A 164 -25.02 15.71 16.88
N ILE A 165 -25.24 17.01 17.05
CA ILE A 165 -25.14 17.71 18.34
C ILE A 165 -26.51 18.25 18.72
N TYR A 166 -27.13 17.69 19.74
CA TYR A 166 -28.48 17.97 20.13
C TYR A 166 -28.64 18.15 21.64
N LYS A 167 -29.67 18.89 22.06
CA LYS A 167 -30.02 19.15 23.47
C LYS A 167 -31.16 18.27 23.97
N ASN A 168 -32.04 17.83 23.08
CA ASN A 168 -33.22 17.02 23.38
C ASN A 168 -33.63 16.14 22.19
N ALA A 169 -34.57 15.23 22.42
CA ALA A 169 -35.04 14.28 21.42
C ALA A 169 -35.74 14.93 20.24
N GLU A 170 -36.45 16.05 20.45
CA GLU A 170 -37.13 16.79 19.37
C GLU A 170 -36.12 17.36 18.36
N MET A 171 -35.04 17.96 18.86
CA MET A 171 -33.96 18.45 18.02
C MET A 171 -33.26 17.31 17.25
N LEU A 172 -33.00 16.18 17.94
CA LEU A 172 -32.44 15.01 17.28
C LEU A 172 -33.34 14.52 16.14
N ALA A 173 -34.66 14.42 16.36
CA ALA A 173 -35.56 13.96 15.32
C ALA A 173 -35.53 14.86 14.06
N LYS A 174 -35.40 16.19 14.23
CA LYS A 174 -35.29 17.13 13.10
C LYS A 174 -33.92 16.95 12.38
N ILE A 175 -32.84 16.72 13.12
CA ILE A 175 -31.52 16.43 12.54
C ILE A 175 -31.56 15.08 11.80
N ASP A 176 -32.16 14.04 12.40
CA ASP A 176 -32.31 12.72 11.78
C ASP A 176 -33.03 12.81 10.43
N GLU A 177 -34.12 13.55 10.35
CA GLU A 177 -34.88 13.76 9.10
C GLU A 177 -33.98 14.41 8.02
N LYS A 178 -33.25 15.48 8.38
CA LYS A 178 -32.36 16.19 7.46
C LYS A 178 -31.19 15.33 7.00
N VAL A 179 -30.52 14.65 7.93
CA VAL A 179 -29.35 13.82 7.66
C VAL A 179 -29.70 12.56 6.87
N ALA A 180 -30.91 12.00 7.04
CA ALA A 180 -31.33 10.79 6.31
C ALA A 180 -31.21 10.95 4.80
N GLY A 181 -31.60 12.13 4.25
CA GLY A 181 -31.46 12.44 2.81
C GLY A 181 -29.99 12.46 2.37
N ILE A 182 -29.13 13.12 3.14
CA ILE A 182 -27.69 13.20 2.86
C ILE A 182 -27.04 11.82 2.89
N VAL A 183 -27.34 11.01 3.93
CA VAL A 183 -26.83 9.62 4.04
C VAL A 183 -27.27 8.78 2.85
N ALA A 184 -28.54 8.85 2.47
CA ALA A 184 -29.07 8.09 1.34
C ALA A 184 -28.37 8.46 0.02
N LYS A 185 -28.16 9.75 -0.22
CA LYS A 185 -27.49 10.27 -1.40
C LYS A 185 -26.02 9.84 -1.45
N LEU A 186 -25.26 10.06 -0.37
CA LEU A 186 -23.84 9.63 -0.29
C LEU A 186 -23.69 8.12 -0.52
N LYS A 187 -24.56 7.29 0.10
CA LYS A 187 -24.55 5.84 -0.14
C LYS A 187 -24.86 5.49 -1.59
N SER A 188 -25.80 6.20 -2.24
CA SER A 188 -26.11 5.97 -3.66
C SER A 188 -24.93 6.32 -4.59
N MET A 189 -24.01 7.17 -4.12
CA MET A 189 -22.75 7.51 -4.81
C MET A 189 -21.61 6.51 -4.53
N GLY A 190 -21.88 5.44 -3.77
CA GLY A 190 -20.90 4.43 -3.40
C GLY A 190 -20.01 4.79 -2.21
N ILE A 191 -20.35 5.87 -1.48
CA ILE A 191 -19.58 6.33 -0.32
C ILE A 191 -20.05 5.61 0.94
N SER A 192 -19.11 5.04 1.71
CA SER A 192 -19.40 4.39 2.99
C SER A 192 -19.62 5.42 4.08
N VAL A 193 -20.87 5.51 4.57
CA VAL A 193 -21.29 6.52 5.56
C VAL A 193 -21.78 5.86 6.83
N LYS A 194 -21.28 6.32 7.97
CA LYS A 194 -21.82 6.01 9.28
C LYS A 194 -22.52 7.25 9.87
N TYR A 195 -23.78 7.12 10.17
CA TYR A 195 -24.51 8.09 11.01
C TYR A 195 -24.49 7.59 12.46
N ASP A 196 -23.85 8.35 13.37
CA ASP A 196 -23.71 7.99 14.78
C ASP A 196 -24.55 8.91 15.66
N ASN A 197 -25.85 8.64 15.73
CA ASN A 197 -26.81 9.32 16.60
C ASN A 197 -27.05 8.62 17.94
N ALA A 198 -26.27 7.58 18.28
CA ALA A 198 -26.39 6.90 19.57
C ALA A 198 -26.13 7.86 20.75
N ASP A 199 -26.89 7.74 21.82
CA ASP A 199 -26.83 8.62 23.00
C ASP A 199 -25.85 8.16 24.09
N ASN A 200 -25.18 7.01 23.87
CA ASN A 200 -24.29 6.37 24.84
C ASN A 200 -22.93 7.08 25.02
N LYS A 201 -22.57 8.03 24.17
CA LYS A 201 -21.32 8.80 24.18
C LYS A 201 -21.54 10.25 23.80
N ARG A 202 -20.80 11.16 24.46
CA ARG A 202 -20.83 12.58 24.14
C ARG A 202 -20.19 12.86 22.78
N PRO A 203 -20.58 13.91 22.04
CA PRO A 203 -20.02 14.25 20.75
C PRO A 203 -18.49 14.33 20.73
N GLY A 204 -17.87 14.98 21.71
CA GLY A 204 -16.41 15.09 21.80
C GLY A 204 -15.70 13.73 21.89
N PHE A 205 -16.28 12.75 22.60
CA PHE A 205 -15.76 11.40 22.63
C PHE A 205 -15.86 10.73 21.26
N LYS A 206 -17.01 10.89 20.57
CA LYS A 206 -17.19 10.35 19.22
C LYS A 206 -16.18 10.95 18.23
N PHE A 207 -15.91 12.25 18.33
CA PHE A 207 -14.94 12.93 17.48
C PHE A 207 -13.55 12.32 17.65
N ALA A 208 -13.07 12.15 18.88
CA ALA A 208 -11.80 11.54 19.17
C ALA A 208 -11.75 10.06 18.71
N ASP A 209 -12.81 9.29 18.95
CA ASP A 209 -12.91 7.88 18.57
C ASP A 209 -12.79 7.70 17.04
N TYR A 210 -13.47 8.54 16.25
CA TYR A 210 -13.40 8.50 14.78
C TYR A 210 -12.09 9.08 14.23
N GLU A 211 -11.47 10.01 14.95
CA GLU A 211 -10.16 10.54 14.62
C GLU A 211 -9.07 9.47 14.81
N VAL A 212 -9.09 8.77 15.96
CA VAL A 212 -8.21 7.61 16.21
C VAL A 212 -8.40 6.51 15.15
N LYS A 213 -9.63 6.26 14.70
CA LYS A 213 -9.96 5.30 13.65
C LYS A 213 -9.58 5.76 12.25
N GLY A 214 -9.16 7.00 12.08
CA GLY A 214 -8.71 7.54 10.81
C GLY A 214 -9.83 7.76 9.78
N VAL A 215 -11.06 8.01 10.22
CA VAL A 215 -12.17 8.29 9.29
C VAL A 215 -11.87 9.56 8.50
N PRO A 216 -11.81 9.51 7.16
CA PRO A 216 -11.35 10.63 6.32
C PRO A 216 -12.13 11.92 6.50
N VAL A 217 -13.47 11.84 6.57
CA VAL A 217 -14.34 13.01 6.68
C VAL A 217 -15.31 12.86 7.84
N ARG A 218 -15.37 13.88 8.71
CA ARG A 218 -16.39 14.01 9.74
C ARG A 218 -17.31 15.16 9.41
N LEU A 219 -18.61 14.90 9.38
CA LEU A 219 -19.67 15.89 9.26
C LEU A 219 -20.37 16.06 10.62
N VAL A 220 -20.69 17.29 10.97
CA VAL A 220 -21.41 17.59 12.22
C VAL A 220 -22.59 18.48 11.91
N MET A 221 -23.73 18.17 12.49
CA MET A 221 -24.92 19.03 12.45
C MET A 221 -25.41 19.31 13.86
N GLY A 222 -25.38 20.56 14.27
CA GLY A 222 -25.94 21.06 15.51
C GLY A 222 -27.22 21.85 15.28
N GLY A 223 -27.78 22.42 16.35
CA GLY A 223 -29.01 23.21 16.26
C GLY A 223 -28.89 24.46 15.37
N ARG A 224 -27.73 25.14 15.44
CA ARG A 224 -27.47 26.32 14.57
C ARG A 224 -27.29 25.92 13.12
N ASP A 225 -26.64 24.77 12.89
CA ASP A 225 -26.44 24.24 11.54
C ASP A 225 -27.78 23.86 10.91
N LEU A 226 -28.68 23.25 11.69
CA LEU A 226 -30.03 22.91 11.25
C LEU A 226 -30.81 24.14 10.85
N GLU A 227 -30.77 25.23 11.65
CA GLU A 227 -31.43 26.49 11.38
C GLU A 227 -30.90 27.20 10.14
N ASN A 228 -29.57 27.13 9.92
CA ASN A 228 -28.91 27.80 8.81
C ASN A 228 -28.77 26.90 7.56
N ASN A 229 -29.25 25.66 7.61
CA ASN A 229 -29.09 24.69 6.56
C ASN A 229 -27.62 24.46 6.20
N THR A 230 -26.73 24.31 7.23
CA THR A 230 -25.28 24.09 7.09
C THR A 230 -24.80 22.81 7.79
N MET A 231 -23.57 22.43 7.56
CA MET A 231 -22.86 21.40 8.30
C MET A 231 -21.39 21.83 8.53
N GLU A 232 -20.84 21.51 9.70
CA GLU A 232 -19.38 21.55 9.89
C GLU A 232 -18.77 20.30 9.25
N ILE A 233 -17.72 20.50 8.48
CA ILE A 233 -16.90 19.46 7.85
C ILE A 233 -15.52 19.51 8.45
N MET A 234 -14.96 18.35 8.81
CA MET A 234 -13.57 18.21 9.21
C MET A 234 -12.91 17.12 8.37
N ARG A 235 -11.77 17.41 7.79
CA ARG A 235 -10.92 16.44 7.08
C ARG A 235 -9.81 15.91 8.00
N ARG A 236 -9.59 14.59 7.95
CA ARG A 236 -8.64 13.93 8.87
C ARG A 236 -7.17 14.19 8.53
N ASP A 237 -6.84 14.36 7.27
CA ASP A 237 -5.45 14.47 6.77
C ASP A 237 -4.77 15.81 7.11
N THR A 238 -5.54 16.89 7.32
CA THR A 238 -5.05 18.24 7.70
C THR A 238 -5.62 18.75 9.01
N LEU A 239 -6.66 18.10 9.55
CA LEU A 239 -7.45 18.52 10.71
C LEU A 239 -8.19 19.88 10.50
N GLU A 240 -8.23 20.36 9.26
CA GLU A 240 -8.95 21.58 8.92
C GLU A 240 -10.44 21.39 9.03
N LYS A 241 -11.11 22.49 9.42
CA LYS A 241 -12.56 22.55 9.58
C LYS A 241 -13.12 23.70 8.76
N GLU A 242 -14.29 23.46 8.19
CA GLU A 242 -15.07 24.46 7.50
C GLU A 242 -16.57 24.25 7.73
N THR A 243 -17.37 25.27 7.47
CA THR A 243 -18.84 25.17 7.49
C THR A 243 -19.37 25.42 6.09
N ARG A 244 -20.22 24.51 5.60
CA ARG A 244 -20.83 24.62 4.27
C ARG A 244 -22.33 24.45 4.30
N SER A 245 -23.01 24.99 3.26
CA SER A 245 -24.42 24.71 3.01
C SER A 245 -24.65 23.21 2.83
N CYS A 246 -25.78 22.72 3.30
CA CYS A 246 -26.24 21.35 3.00
C CYS A 246 -26.61 21.17 1.52
N GLU A 247 -26.80 22.24 0.75
CA GLU A 247 -27.08 22.17 -0.67
C GLU A 247 -25.81 21.78 -1.43
N GLY A 248 -25.84 20.64 -2.13
CA GLY A 248 -24.70 20.11 -2.88
C GLY A 248 -23.55 19.55 -2.01
N ILE A 249 -23.82 19.28 -0.72
CA ILE A 249 -22.80 18.80 0.21
C ILE A 249 -22.29 17.40 -0.18
N GLU A 250 -23.13 16.58 -0.79
CA GLU A 250 -22.77 15.21 -1.17
C GLU A 250 -21.77 15.20 -2.31
N GLU A 251 -21.94 16.02 -3.31
CA GLU A 251 -20.99 16.21 -4.40
C GLU A 251 -19.68 16.78 -3.88
N TYR A 252 -19.78 17.79 -3.00
CA TYR A 252 -18.57 18.34 -2.35
C TYR A 252 -17.80 17.29 -1.54
N VAL A 253 -18.50 16.47 -0.75
CA VAL A 253 -17.85 15.41 0.04
C VAL A 253 -17.17 14.36 -0.85
N LYS A 254 -17.80 14.04 -2.00
CA LYS A 254 -17.17 13.14 -2.99
C LYS A 254 -15.86 13.72 -3.49
N ASP A 255 -15.85 14.97 -3.92
CA ASP A 255 -14.64 15.65 -4.42
C ASP A 255 -13.58 15.80 -3.31
N LEU A 256 -14.01 16.07 -2.08
CA LEU A 256 -13.14 16.16 -0.91
C LEU A 256 -12.45 14.83 -0.60
N LEU A 257 -13.14 13.70 -0.74
CA LEU A 257 -12.52 12.36 -0.56
C LEU A 257 -11.42 12.11 -1.59
N GLU A 258 -11.63 12.49 -2.85
CA GLU A 258 -10.58 12.38 -3.89
C GLU A 258 -9.41 13.34 -3.62
N ASP A 259 -9.67 14.55 -3.15
CA ASP A 259 -8.63 15.50 -2.73
C ASP A 259 -7.82 14.96 -1.55
N ILE A 260 -8.47 14.37 -0.54
CA ILE A 260 -7.79 13.72 0.60
C ILE A 260 -6.91 12.57 0.11
N GLN A 261 -7.42 11.70 -0.78
CA GLN A 261 -6.63 10.60 -1.37
C GLN A 261 -5.37 11.12 -2.05
N ALA A 262 -5.50 12.15 -2.87
CA ALA A 262 -4.39 12.76 -3.58
C ALA A 262 -3.40 13.46 -2.62
N ASN A 263 -3.88 14.16 -1.59
CA ASN A 263 -3.07 14.85 -0.62
C ASN A 263 -2.24 13.89 0.24
N VAL A 264 -2.86 12.80 0.71
CA VAL A 264 -2.17 11.77 1.50
C VAL A 264 -1.05 11.11 0.68
N TYR A 265 -1.32 10.78 -0.58
CA TYR A 265 -0.30 10.27 -1.51
C TYR A 265 0.83 11.28 -1.74
N LYS A 266 0.46 12.53 -2.02
CA LYS A 266 1.43 13.59 -2.28
C LYS A 266 2.37 13.83 -1.10
N LYS A 267 1.84 13.87 0.12
CA LYS A 267 2.65 14.01 1.35
C LYS A 267 3.70 12.88 1.46
N ALA A 268 3.27 11.65 1.27
CA ALA A 268 4.17 10.49 1.32
C ALA A 268 5.21 10.50 0.19
N LEU A 269 4.81 10.93 -1.01
CA LEU A 269 5.69 11.04 -2.18
C LEU A 269 6.74 12.13 -1.97
N ASP A 270 6.34 13.30 -1.51
CA ASP A 270 7.24 14.42 -1.23
C ASP A 270 8.24 14.05 -0.13
N TYR A 271 7.77 13.36 0.93
CA TYR A 271 8.63 12.85 1.99
C TYR A 271 9.67 11.86 1.46
N ARG A 272 9.25 10.84 0.69
CA ARG A 272 10.15 9.88 0.07
C ARG A 272 11.18 10.58 -0.82
N ASN A 273 10.73 11.48 -1.68
CA ASN A 273 11.61 12.14 -2.65
C ASN A 273 12.63 13.06 -1.97
N SER A 274 12.27 13.72 -0.87
CA SER A 274 13.18 14.54 -0.08
C SER A 274 14.29 13.73 0.63
N ARG A 275 14.14 12.41 0.72
CA ARG A 275 15.07 11.49 1.37
C ARG A 275 15.73 10.49 0.41
N ILE A 276 15.75 10.81 -0.87
CA ILE A 276 16.56 10.10 -1.86
C ILE A 276 17.86 10.87 -2.04
N THR A 277 18.98 10.24 -1.70
CA THR A 277 20.31 10.84 -1.77
C THR A 277 21.23 9.98 -2.62
N SER A 278 22.05 10.62 -3.47
CA SER A 278 23.08 9.95 -4.25
C SER A 278 24.46 10.24 -3.63
N VAL A 279 25.29 9.22 -3.50
CA VAL A 279 26.64 9.34 -2.93
C VAL A 279 27.66 8.61 -3.81
N ASP A 280 28.91 9.11 -3.80
CA ASP A 280 30.00 8.56 -4.61
C ASP A 280 31.09 7.89 -3.77
N SER A 281 31.19 8.21 -2.46
CA SER A 281 32.19 7.63 -1.57
C SER A 281 31.55 6.82 -0.45
N TYR A 282 32.33 5.87 0.12
CA TYR A 282 31.87 5.03 1.21
C TYR A 282 31.79 5.81 2.54
N GLU A 283 32.60 6.81 2.72
CA GLU A 283 32.56 7.71 3.88
C GLU A 283 31.25 8.51 3.88
N GLU A 284 30.92 9.14 2.76
CA GLU A 284 29.65 9.85 2.61
C GLU A 284 28.45 8.92 2.77
N PHE A 285 28.54 7.69 2.24
CA PHE A 285 27.51 6.67 2.43
C PHE A 285 27.26 6.38 3.92
N LYS A 286 28.32 6.19 4.70
CA LYS A 286 28.22 5.92 6.15
C LYS A 286 27.56 7.08 6.91
N GLU A 287 27.82 8.32 6.52
CA GLU A 287 27.15 9.48 7.12
C GLU A 287 25.68 9.52 6.76
N LYS A 288 25.36 9.42 5.47
CA LYS A 288 24.00 9.55 4.98
C LYS A 288 23.07 8.42 5.42
N ILE A 289 23.58 7.20 5.58
CA ILE A 289 22.74 6.07 6.03
C ILE A 289 22.28 6.21 7.50
N GLU A 290 22.99 6.98 8.32
CA GLU A 290 22.55 7.30 9.69
C GLU A 290 21.36 8.26 9.70
N GLU A 291 21.26 9.15 8.71
CA GLU A 291 20.12 10.05 8.54
C GLU A 291 18.85 9.33 8.07
N GLY A 292 19.00 8.09 7.57
CA GLY A 292 17.93 7.29 6.95
C GLY A 292 17.59 7.75 5.54
N GLY A 293 16.67 7.05 4.89
CA GLY A 293 16.25 7.31 3.51
C GLY A 293 16.77 6.28 2.53
N PHE A 294 16.56 6.54 1.25
CA PHE A 294 17.08 5.74 0.14
C PHE A 294 18.37 6.33 -0.38
N ILE A 295 19.47 5.59 -0.25
CA ILE A 295 20.79 6.01 -0.69
C ILE A 295 21.12 5.31 -2.01
N LEU A 296 21.31 6.10 -3.07
CA LEU A 296 21.74 5.65 -4.38
C LEU A 296 23.27 5.63 -4.44
N ALA A 297 23.87 4.46 -4.57
CA ALA A 297 25.30 4.31 -4.65
C ALA A 297 25.73 3.20 -5.61
N HIS A 298 26.91 3.33 -6.19
CA HIS A 298 27.51 2.31 -7.04
C HIS A 298 28.03 1.13 -6.25
N TRP A 299 27.71 -0.07 -6.73
CA TRP A 299 28.10 -1.36 -6.18
C TRP A 299 28.68 -2.26 -7.28
N ASP A 300 29.71 -3.06 -6.98
CA ASP A 300 30.43 -3.88 -7.98
C ASP A 300 29.75 -5.21 -8.33
N GLY A 301 28.54 -5.44 -7.87
CA GLY A 301 27.78 -6.65 -8.17
C GLY A 301 28.14 -7.88 -7.34
N THR A 302 29.10 -7.76 -6.38
CA THR A 302 29.58 -8.90 -5.62
C THR A 302 28.91 -9.04 -4.25
N THR A 303 28.66 -10.29 -3.83
CA THR A 303 28.11 -10.62 -2.51
C THR A 303 29.04 -10.17 -1.39
N GLU A 304 30.33 -10.31 -1.56
CA GLU A 304 31.35 -9.94 -0.56
C GLU A 304 31.28 -8.44 -0.22
N THR A 305 31.12 -7.59 -1.23
CA THR A 305 30.96 -6.13 -1.02
C THR A 305 29.63 -5.81 -0.36
N GLU A 306 28.56 -6.48 -0.76
CA GLU A 306 27.22 -6.31 -0.16
C GLU A 306 27.19 -6.71 1.31
N GLU A 307 27.76 -7.86 1.67
CA GLU A 307 27.87 -8.34 3.05
C GLU A 307 28.71 -7.39 3.91
N LYS A 308 29.85 -6.92 3.41
CA LYS A 308 30.67 -5.94 4.10
C LYS A 308 29.88 -4.67 4.44
N ILE A 309 29.15 -4.11 3.48
CA ILE A 309 28.31 -2.92 3.70
C ILE A 309 27.27 -3.20 4.78
N LYS A 310 26.59 -4.34 4.70
CA LYS A 310 25.57 -4.78 5.67
C LYS A 310 26.14 -4.94 7.08
N GLU A 311 27.31 -5.56 7.21
CA GLU A 311 27.98 -5.75 8.51
C GLU A 311 28.33 -4.42 9.16
N GLU A 312 28.94 -3.51 8.39
CA GLU A 312 29.45 -2.23 8.90
C GLU A 312 28.35 -1.19 9.17
N THR A 313 27.26 -1.20 8.37
CA THR A 313 26.28 -0.08 8.40
C THR A 313 24.84 -0.51 8.71
N LYS A 314 24.55 -1.80 8.72
CA LYS A 314 23.20 -2.39 8.80
C LYS A 314 22.31 -2.03 7.63
N ALA A 315 22.85 -1.43 6.58
CA ALA A 315 22.12 -1.17 5.33
C ALA A 315 22.17 -2.38 4.42
N THR A 316 21.09 -2.64 3.71
CA THR A 316 21.00 -3.67 2.67
C THR A 316 20.67 -3.04 1.32
N ILE A 317 21.00 -3.73 0.22
CA ILE A 317 20.52 -3.38 -1.10
C ILE A 317 19.01 -3.67 -1.13
N ARG A 318 18.19 -2.61 -1.21
CA ARG A 318 16.74 -2.78 -1.30
C ARG A 318 16.33 -3.32 -2.65
N CYS A 319 16.87 -2.70 -3.70
CA CYS A 319 16.70 -3.17 -5.08
C CYS A 319 17.68 -2.50 -6.03
N ILE A 320 17.83 -3.07 -7.22
CA ILE A 320 18.30 -2.43 -8.43
C ILE A 320 17.05 -1.83 -9.07
N PRO A 321 16.84 -0.50 -9.02
CA PRO A 321 15.56 0.09 -9.38
C PRO A 321 15.29 0.02 -10.89
N PHE A 322 14.02 -0.08 -11.29
CA PHE A 322 13.64 -0.02 -12.70
C PHE A 322 13.66 1.42 -13.22
N ASP A 323 13.10 2.33 -12.44
CA ASP A 323 13.02 3.73 -12.79
C ASP A 323 14.28 4.50 -12.36
N SER A 324 14.54 5.63 -12.99
CA SER A 324 15.57 6.59 -12.59
C SER A 324 15.02 7.54 -11.54
N PHE A 325 15.81 7.83 -10.50
CA PHE A 325 15.42 8.73 -9.41
C PHE A 325 16.26 10.00 -9.37
N VAL A 326 17.51 9.92 -9.86
CA VAL A 326 18.41 11.06 -9.97
C VAL A 326 19.16 11.00 -11.30
N PRO A 327 19.59 12.13 -11.86
CA PRO A 327 20.38 12.12 -13.09
C PRO A 327 21.63 11.24 -12.96
N GLY A 328 21.86 10.38 -13.96
CA GLY A 328 23.05 9.51 -14.02
C GLY A 328 22.99 8.24 -13.16
N ASP A 329 21.88 7.95 -12.46
CA ASP A 329 21.80 6.75 -11.60
C ASP A 329 21.79 5.42 -12.38
N LYS A 330 21.45 5.46 -13.67
CA LYS A 330 21.50 4.31 -14.60
C LYS A 330 22.82 4.18 -15.34
N GLU A 331 23.71 5.16 -15.21
CA GLU A 331 25.00 5.12 -15.89
C GLU A 331 26.00 4.21 -15.16
N PRO A 332 26.92 3.58 -15.89
CA PRO A 332 28.02 2.85 -15.28
C PRO A 332 28.93 3.80 -14.46
N GLY A 333 29.48 3.26 -13.37
CA GLY A 333 30.36 4.01 -12.49
C GLY A 333 31.36 3.11 -11.78
N LYS A 334 31.83 3.57 -10.62
CA LYS A 334 32.75 2.83 -9.78
C LYS A 334 32.11 2.54 -8.43
N CYS A 335 32.23 1.29 -7.99
CA CYS A 335 31.80 0.86 -6.66
C CYS A 335 32.39 1.79 -5.57
N MET A 336 31.54 2.30 -4.70
CA MET A 336 31.96 3.21 -3.61
C MET A 336 32.92 2.57 -2.62
N VAL A 337 32.96 1.24 -2.50
CA VAL A 337 33.81 0.48 -1.57
C VAL A 337 35.11 0.03 -2.22
N THR A 338 35.02 -0.56 -3.42
CA THR A 338 36.14 -1.27 -4.04
C THR A 338 36.79 -0.49 -5.19
N GLY A 339 36.11 0.53 -5.72
CA GLY A 339 36.52 1.25 -6.93
C GLY A 339 36.40 0.43 -8.23
N LYS A 340 35.93 -0.81 -8.16
CA LYS A 340 35.70 -1.67 -9.33
C LYS A 340 34.52 -1.13 -10.16
N PRO A 341 34.41 -1.55 -11.45
CA PRO A 341 33.26 -1.17 -12.29
C PRO A 341 31.92 -1.55 -11.65
N SER A 342 30.95 -0.69 -11.81
CA SER A 342 29.55 -0.86 -11.42
C SER A 342 28.66 -0.56 -12.62
N ALA A 343 27.63 -1.36 -12.84
CA ALA A 343 26.71 -1.19 -13.97
C ALA A 343 25.80 0.04 -13.82
N CYS A 344 25.32 0.29 -12.60
CA CYS A 344 24.45 1.41 -12.24
C CYS A 344 24.46 1.62 -10.73
N ARG A 345 23.80 2.66 -10.26
CA ARG A 345 23.53 2.81 -8.82
C ARG A 345 22.40 1.88 -8.38
N VAL A 346 22.52 1.37 -7.17
CA VAL A 346 21.49 0.57 -6.51
C VAL A 346 20.98 1.32 -5.27
N ILE A 347 19.80 0.95 -4.79
CA ILE A 347 19.20 1.60 -3.61
C ILE A 347 19.60 0.82 -2.36
N PHE A 348 20.25 1.51 -1.44
CA PHE A 348 20.51 1.05 -0.09
C PHE A 348 19.57 1.74 0.90
N ALA A 349 19.20 1.02 1.95
CA ALA A 349 18.54 1.58 3.13
C ALA A 349 18.67 0.64 4.32
N ARG A 350 18.52 1.19 5.53
CA ARG A 350 18.15 0.36 6.67
C ARG A 350 16.68 -0.03 6.56
N SER A 351 16.32 -1.20 7.02
CA SER A 351 14.96 -1.73 6.86
C SER A 351 14.46 -2.41 8.15
N TYR A 352 13.17 -2.61 8.20
CA TYR A 352 12.50 -3.43 9.23
C TYR A 352 12.72 -4.92 9.00
#